data_03c1d3198981b31633a1e3f3f917358f
#
_entry.id   03c1d3198981b31633a1e3f3f917358f
#
_cell.length_a   1.000
_cell.length_b   1.000
_cell.length_c   1.000
_cell.angle_alpha   90.00
_cell.angle_beta   90.00
_cell.angle_gamma   90.00
#
_symmetry.space_group_name_H-M   'P 1'
#
loop_
_entity.id
_entity.type
_entity.pdbx_description
1 polymer ?
#
loop_
_entity_poly.entity_id
_entity_poly.type
_entity_poly.pdbx_seq_one_letter_code
_entity_poly.pdbx_strand_id
1 'polypeptide(L)'
;VRQASYVHSYPHCWRCRKPLIYKAVSSWFVRVSAIRDRMVELNQDIDWYPGHIKDGIFGKWLAGARDWSISRNRFWGAPIPVWVSDNPDYPRTDVYGSYAELERDFGVEVTDLHRPFIDTLVRPNPDDPTGKSMMRRIPDVLDCWFESGSMPFAQVHYPFENVEWFESHYPGDFIVEYIGQTRGWFYTLHVLATALFDRPAFTSCVSHGILLGNDGAKMSKSLRNYPDVSMVFDRDGADAMRWFLLSAPVMRGGNLVVTDKAIRDTVRQVVLPLWNTWYFFALYAGQVGETGYVTDGVDLDDASLFAKRGGLHVMDRYVLARTKDLAETVAAQMDGYDITGACATIRDFLDVLTNWYLRTSRQRFTDGETAAFDTLATVLRVLTEVMAPLAPLVSEEIWR
;
A
#
# COMPACT_ATOMS: atom_id res chain seq x y z
N VAL A 1 -44.86 -28.39 -1.80
CA VAL A 1 -43.69 -27.88 -1.05
C VAL A 1 -42.95 -29.09 -0.49
N ARG A 2 -41.62 -29.18 -0.76
CA ARG A 2 -40.76 -30.27 -0.23
C ARG A 2 -39.88 -29.67 0.86
N GLN A 3 -39.81 -30.28 2.04
CA GLN A 3 -38.87 -29.99 3.09
C GLN A 3 -37.78 -31.07 3.08
N ALA A 4 -36.52 -30.63 3.13
CA ALA A 4 -35.36 -31.51 3.22
C ALA A 4 -34.27 -30.86 4.07
N SER A 5 -33.49 -31.68 4.78
CA SER A 5 -32.27 -31.23 5.47
C SER A 5 -31.07 -31.44 4.59
N TYR A 6 -30.16 -30.48 4.57
CA TYR A 6 -28.88 -30.60 3.85
C TYR A 6 -27.77 -29.84 4.61
N VAL A 7 -26.53 -30.27 4.42
CA VAL A 7 -25.38 -29.65 5.05
C VAL A 7 -24.85 -28.55 4.14
N HIS A 8 -24.73 -27.35 4.67
CA HIS A 8 -24.18 -26.19 3.95
C HIS A 8 -23.46 -25.24 4.91
N SER A 9 -22.64 -24.35 4.33
CA SER A 9 -22.02 -23.26 5.08
C SER A 9 -23.08 -22.28 5.56
N TYR A 10 -23.03 -21.93 6.87
CA TYR A 10 -23.92 -20.96 7.46
C TYR A 10 -23.13 -19.85 8.18
N PRO A 11 -23.51 -18.58 8.04
CA PRO A 11 -22.78 -17.48 8.66
C PRO A 11 -22.92 -17.49 10.18
N HIS A 12 -21.78 -17.35 10.86
CA HIS A 12 -21.68 -17.26 12.30
C HIS A 12 -21.03 -15.94 12.72
N CYS A 13 -21.41 -15.43 13.88
CA CYS A 13 -20.78 -14.26 14.48
C CYS A 13 -19.28 -14.53 14.69
N TRP A 14 -18.43 -13.68 14.12
CA TRP A 14 -16.97 -13.82 14.24
C TRP A 14 -16.47 -13.74 15.69
N ARG A 15 -17.22 -13.09 16.58
CA ARG A 15 -16.87 -12.89 18.00
C ARG A 15 -17.36 -14.03 18.89
N CYS A 16 -18.67 -14.32 18.87
CA CYS A 16 -19.27 -15.32 19.78
C CYS A 16 -19.52 -16.69 19.12
N ARG A 17 -19.24 -16.84 17.83
CA ARG A 17 -19.39 -18.08 17.04
C ARG A 17 -20.82 -18.62 16.93
N LYS A 18 -21.83 -17.88 17.42
CA LYS A 18 -23.23 -18.29 17.30
C LYS A 18 -23.75 -18.05 15.89
N PRO A 19 -24.70 -18.86 15.40
CA PRO A 19 -25.36 -18.65 14.11
C PRO A 19 -26.01 -17.28 14.04
N LEU A 20 -25.92 -16.64 12.87
CA LEU A 20 -26.59 -15.38 12.58
C LEU A 20 -28.04 -15.64 12.13
N ILE A 21 -28.91 -14.67 12.36
CA ILE A 21 -30.28 -14.66 11.81
C ILE A 21 -30.42 -13.60 10.73
N TYR A 22 -31.25 -13.87 9.73
CA TYR A 22 -31.61 -12.89 8.72
C TYR A 22 -32.82 -12.09 9.23
N LYS A 23 -32.67 -10.77 9.26
CA LYS A 23 -33.71 -9.82 9.70
C LYS A 23 -33.78 -8.67 8.73
N ALA A 24 -34.95 -8.32 8.25
CA ALA A 24 -35.18 -7.09 7.52
C ALA A 24 -35.12 -5.90 8.47
N VAL A 25 -34.33 -4.90 8.11
CA VAL A 25 -34.17 -3.61 8.83
C VAL A 25 -34.20 -2.47 7.83
N SER A 26 -34.69 -1.31 8.23
CA SER A 26 -34.52 -0.09 7.44
C SER A 26 -33.05 0.30 7.40
N SER A 27 -32.59 0.81 6.26
CA SER A 27 -31.21 1.22 6.07
C SER A 27 -31.13 2.43 5.16
N TRP A 28 -30.09 3.25 5.36
CA TRP A 28 -29.73 4.33 4.45
C TRP A 28 -28.76 3.82 3.38
N PHE A 29 -28.93 4.31 2.16
CA PHE A 29 -28.15 3.84 1.02
C PHE A 29 -27.55 5.01 0.24
N VAL A 30 -26.32 4.83 -0.25
CA VAL A 30 -25.80 5.57 -1.40
C VAL A 30 -26.26 4.85 -2.65
N ARG A 31 -26.91 5.59 -3.58
CA ARG A 31 -27.38 5.05 -4.87
C ARG A 31 -26.20 4.88 -5.83
N VAL A 32 -25.33 3.91 -5.55
CA VAL A 32 -24.13 3.64 -6.36
C VAL A 32 -24.50 3.25 -7.79
N SER A 33 -25.66 2.60 -7.98
CA SER A 33 -26.17 2.25 -9.31
C SER A 33 -26.34 3.45 -10.24
N ALA A 34 -26.55 4.67 -9.70
CA ALA A 34 -26.71 5.89 -10.49
C ALA A 34 -25.38 6.43 -11.06
N ILE A 35 -24.25 6.12 -10.41
CA ILE A 35 -22.90 6.60 -10.79
C ILE A 35 -22.01 5.47 -11.31
N ARG A 36 -22.54 4.25 -11.42
CA ARG A 36 -21.77 3.03 -11.74
C ARG A 36 -20.97 3.15 -13.02
N ASP A 37 -21.62 3.62 -14.10
CA ASP A 37 -20.97 3.68 -15.41
C ASP A 37 -19.82 4.73 -15.38
N ARG A 38 -20.02 5.83 -14.65
CA ARG A 38 -18.96 6.83 -14.44
C ARG A 38 -17.80 6.28 -13.61
N MET A 39 -18.05 5.46 -12.60
CA MET A 39 -16.98 4.76 -11.86
C MET A 39 -16.15 3.84 -12.77
N VAL A 40 -16.80 3.11 -13.69
CA VAL A 40 -16.08 2.26 -14.65
C VAL A 40 -15.21 3.09 -15.60
N GLU A 41 -15.71 4.23 -16.06
CA GLU A 41 -14.97 5.16 -16.91
C GLU A 41 -13.74 5.75 -16.16
N LEU A 42 -13.96 6.33 -14.98
CA LEU A 42 -12.88 6.93 -14.17
C LEU A 42 -11.82 5.91 -13.72
N ASN A 43 -12.15 4.63 -13.59
CA ASN A 43 -11.17 3.59 -13.31
C ASN A 43 -10.12 3.44 -14.43
N GLN A 44 -10.41 3.90 -15.65
CA GLN A 44 -9.44 3.85 -16.75
C GLN A 44 -8.29 4.85 -16.57
N ASP A 45 -8.52 5.92 -15.79
CA ASP A 45 -7.52 6.94 -15.46
C ASP A 45 -6.58 6.51 -14.32
N ILE A 46 -6.77 5.32 -13.75
CA ILE A 46 -5.95 4.78 -12.65
C ILE A 46 -4.92 3.79 -13.20
N ASP A 47 -3.66 3.95 -12.80
CA ASP A 47 -2.61 3.00 -13.08
C ASP A 47 -2.61 1.87 -12.03
N TRP A 48 -2.94 0.66 -12.48
CA TRP A 48 -2.99 -0.53 -11.63
C TRP A 48 -1.77 -1.41 -11.82
N TYR A 49 -1.15 -1.79 -10.71
CA TYR A 49 -0.15 -2.84 -10.71
C TYR A 49 -0.57 -3.98 -9.76
N PRO A 50 -0.69 -5.21 -10.29
CA PRO A 50 -0.59 -5.61 -11.70
C PRO A 50 -1.77 -5.13 -12.55
N GLY A 51 -1.49 -4.75 -13.81
CA GLY A 51 -2.46 -4.11 -14.71
C GLY A 51 -3.76 -4.88 -14.95
N HIS A 52 -3.75 -6.22 -14.85
CA HIS A 52 -4.94 -7.05 -15.04
C HIS A 52 -6.06 -6.81 -14.00
N ILE A 53 -5.76 -6.14 -12.89
CA ILE A 53 -6.75 -5.80 -11.86
C ILE A 53 -7.71 -4.73 -12.37
N LYS A 54 -7.25 -3.77 -13.18
CA LYS A 54 -8.03 -2.66 -13.75
C LYS A 54 -9.35 -3.14 -14.34
N ASP A 55 -9.29 -3.99 -15.36
CA ASP A 55 -10.46 -4.52 -16.07
C ASP A 55 -10.92 -5.90 -15.54
N GLY A 56 -10.06 -6.53 -14.75
CA GLY A 56 -10.29 -7.81 -14.12
C GLY A 56 -11.18 -7.73 -12.89
N ILE A 57 -10.59 -7.98 -11.71
CA ILE A 57 -11.36 -8.10 -10.46
C ILE A 57 -12.03 -6.77 -10.06
N PHE A 58 -11.33 -5.62 -10.22
CA PHE A 58 -11.88 -4.33 -9.83
C PHE A 58 -12.89 -3.81 -10.86
N GLY A 59 -12.56 -3.77 -12.15
CA GLY A 59 -13.47 -3.30 -13.19
C GLY A 59 -14.77 -4.11 -13.24
N LYS A 60 -14.69 -5.44 -13.12
CA LYS A 60 -15.89 -6.31 -13.04
C LYS A 60 -16.72 -6.06 -11.79
N TRP A 61 -16.09 -5.74 -10.68
CA TRP A 61 -16.78 -5.38 -9.44
C TRP A 61 -17.52 -4.05 -9.60
N LEU A 62 -16.88 -3.02 -10.20
CA LEU A 62 -17.52 -1.74 -10.50
C LEU A 62 -18.72 -1.90 -11.45
N ALA A 63 -18.56 -2.65 -12.53
CA ALA A 63 -19.63 -2.90 -13.48
C ALA A 63 -20.84 -3.62 -12.87
N GLY A 64 -20.63 -4.42 -11.83
CA GLY A 64 -21.67 -5.11 -11.06
C GLY A 64 -22.10 -4.39 -9.78
N ALA A 65 -21.65 -3.16 -9.54
CA ALA A 65 -21.89 -2.44 -8.30
C ALA A 65 -23.38 -2.23 -8.02
N ARG A 66 -23.76 -2.43 -6.76
CA ARG A 66 -25.11 -2.25 -6.23
C ARG A 66 -25.12 -1.10 -5.25
N ASP A 67 -26.32 -0.60 -4.93
CA ASP A 67 -26.51 0.43 -3.91
C ASP A 67 -25.91 -0.01 -2.58
N TRP A 68 -25.18 0.90 -1.95
CA TRP A 68 -24.39 0.63 -0.75
C TRP A 68 -25.15 1.05 0.49
N SER A 69 -25.51 0.09 1.35
CA SER A 69 -26.08 0.37 2.67
C SER A 69 -24.99 0.94 3.58
N ILE A 70 -25.13 2.21 3.96
CA ILE A 70 -24.16 2.96 4.76
C ILE A 70 -24.52 3.05 6.25
N SER A 71 -25.75 2.68 6.65
CA SER A 71 -26.16 2.73 8.05
C SER A 71 -25.82 1.44 8.78
N ARG A 72 -25.41 1.59 10.06
CA ARG A 72 -25.11 0.48 10.97
C ARG A 72 -25.81 0.68 12.31
N ASN A 73 -26.49 -0.37 12.78
CA ASN A 73 -27.09 -0.38 14.10
C ASN A 73 -26.01 -0.68 15.15
N ARG A 74 -25.28 0.35 15.53
CA ARG A 74 -24.23 0.31 16.55
C ARG A 74 -24.31 1.56 17.42
N PHE A 75 -23.82 1.47 18.65
CA PHE A 75 -23.76 2.65 19.52
C PHE A 75 -22.61 3.57 19.12
N TRP A 76 -21.41 3.01 18.93
CA TRP A 76 -20.21 3.78 18.62
C TRP A 76 -19.89 3.78 17.12
N GLY A 77 -19.53 4.92 16.60
CA GLY A 77 -19.18 5.21 15.21
C GLY A 77 -19.53 6.66 14.86
N ALA A 78 -19.29 7.10 13.63
CA ALA A 78 -19.70 8.41 13.13
C ALA A 78 -21.23 8.46 12.98
N PRO A 79 -21.96 9.26 13.76
CA PRO A 79 -23.41 9.37 13.69
C PRO A 79 -23.87 9.92 12.34
N ILE A 80 -24.90 9.32 11.75
CA ILE A 80 -25.50 9.85 10.52
C ILE A 80 -26.22 11.14 10.86
N PRO A 81 -25.91 12.29 10.19
CA PRO A 81 -26.41 13.60 10.54
C PRO A 81 -27.83 13.87 9.96
N VAL A 82 -28.76 12.99 10.25
CA VAL A 82 -30.13 13.04 9.73
C VAL A 82 -31.12 13.05 10.89
N TRP A 83 -32.01 14.06 10.92
CA TRP A 83 -33.12 14.18 11.85
C TRP A 83 -34.43 13.92 11.13
N VAL A 84 -35.29 13.13 11.73
CA VAL A 84 -36.61 12.79 11.21
C VAL A 84 -37.70 13.17 12.22
N SER A 85 -38.88 13.51 11.72
CA SER A 85 -40.05 13.73 12.55
C SER A 85 -40.45 12.42 13.26
N ASP A 86 -40.78 12.50 14.54
CA ASP A 86 -41.31 11.37 15.30
C ASP A 86 -42.82 11.15 15.10
N ASN A 87 -43.48 12.01 14.29
CA ASN A 87 -44.89 11.89 13.94
C ASN A 87 -45.05 11.63 12.44
N PRO A 88 -45.61 10.48 12.01
CA PRO A 88 -45.85 10.16 10.62
C PRO A 88 -46.87 11.05 9.91
N ASP A 89 -47.75 11.75 10.66
CA ASP A 89 -48.72 12.68 10.08
C ASP A 89 -48.08 13.99 9.60
N TYR A 90 -46.90 14.29 10.14
CA TYR A 90 -46.10 15.46 9.76
C TYR A 90 -44.67 14.98 9.38
N PRO A 91 -44.52 14.27 8.26
CA PRO A 91 -43.23 13.67 7.86
C PRO A 91 -42.26 14.79 7.45
N ARG A 92 -41.09 14.79 8.08
CA ARG A 92 -40.00 15.69 7.73
C ARG A 92 -38.65 14.98 7.94
N THR A 93 -37.71 15.25 7.06
CA THR A 93 -36.33 14.78 7.14
C THR A 93 -35.39 15.97 6.88
N ASP A 94 -34.51 16.24 7.83
CA ASP A 94 -33.48 17.26 7.73
C ASP A 94 -32.10 16.59 7.78
N VAL A 95 -31.21 17.01 6.86
CA VAL A 95 -29.83 16.54 6.78
C VAL A 95 -28.92 17.72 7.06
N TYR A 96 -27.97 17.56 7.98
CA TYR A 96 -27.06 18.62 8.37
C TYR A 96 -25.66 18.35 7.81
N GLY A 97 -25.12 19.32 7.08
CA GLY A 97 -23.80 19.25 6.45
C GLY A 97 -22.70 20.01 7.21
N SER A 98 -23.07 20.79 8.24
CA SER A 98 -22.10 21.59 8.99
C SER A 98 -22.51 21.84 10.44
N TYR A 99 -21.53 22.20 11.28
CA TYR A 99 -21.76 22.70 12.63
C TYR A 99 -22.68 23.93 12.64
N ALA A 100 -22.42 24.89 11.74
CA ALA A 100 -23.21 26.13 11.65
C ALA A 100 -24.70 25.88 11.39
N GLU A 101 -25.03 24.85 10.59
CA GLU A 101 -26.43 24.46 10.36
C GLU A 101 -27.07 23.86 11.62
N LEU A 102 -26.34 22.99 12.32
CA LEU A 102 -26.80 22.42 13.59
C LEU A 102 -27.02 23.50 14.64
N GLU A 103 -26.04 24.36 14.87
CA GLU A 103 -26.08 25.41 15.87
C GLU A 103 -27.22 26.42 15.59
N ARG A 104 -27.41 26.78 14.33
CA ARG A 104 -28.50 27.64 13.91
C ARG A 104 -29.89 27.05 14.26
N ASP A 105 -30.07 25.76 13.93
CA ASP A 105 -31.40 25.15 14.04
C ASP A 105 -31.71 24.62 15.46
N PHE A 106 -30.69 24.31 16.25
CA PHE A 106 -30.86 23.83 17.63
C PHE A 106 -30.59 24.91 18.69
N GLY A 107 -29.98 26.03 18.32
CA GLY A 107 -29.72 27.15 19.22
C GLY A 107 -28.69 26.86 20.31
N VAL A 108 -27.78 25.92 20.07
CA VAL A 108 -26.75 25.50 21.03
C VAL A 108 -25.40 25.36 20.32
N GLU A 109 -24.31 25.61 21.03
CA GLU A 109 -22.98 25.30 20.57
C GLU A 109 -22.78 23.78 20.56
N VAL A 110 -22.26 23.25 19.44
CA VAL A 110 -22.03 21.82 19.26
C VAL A 110 -20.55 21.53 19.38
N THR A 111 -20.14 20.91 20.49
CA THR A 111 -18.75 20.60 20.82
C THR A 111 -18.39 19.13 20.61
N ASP A 112 -19.38 18.23 20.56
CA ASP A 112 -19.16 16.79 20.39
C ASP A 112 -20.26 16.19 19.49
N LEU A 113 -19.87 15.58 18.37
CA LEU A 113 -20.77 14.88 17.45
C LEU A 113 -20.99 13.40 17.79
N HIS A 114 -20.31 12.86 18.80
CA HIS A 114 -20.47 11.46 19.18
C HIS A 114 -21.76 11.22 19.97
N ARG A 115 -22.20 9.97 19.94
CA ARG A 115 -23.24 9.50 20.84
C ARG A 115 -22.68 9.34 22.28
N PRO A 116 -23.43 9.70 23.32
CA PRO A 116 -24.86 10.08 23.30
C PRO A 116 -25.13 11.58 23.08
N PHE A 117 -24.10 12.43 23.02
CA PHE A 117 -24.24 13.87 23.02
C PHE A 117 -25.07 14.39 21.84
N ILE A 118 -24.76 13.98 20.62
CA ILE A 118 -25.51 14.40 19.42
C ILE A 118 -26.99 13.97 19.45
N ASP A 119 -27.32 12.88 20.14
CA ASP A 119 -28.69 12.38 20.25
C ASP A 119 -29.57 13.26 21.15
N THR A 120 -28.97 14.15 21.96
CA THR A 120 -29.70 15.11 22.80
C THR A 120 -30.21 16.30 22.01
N LEU A 121 -29.75 16.53 20.80
CA LEU A 121 -30.20 17.59 19.93
C LEU A 121 -31.58 17.23 19.37
N VAL A 122 -32.60 17.81 19.97
CA VAL A 122 -34.01 17.60 19.62
C VAL A 122 -34.70 18.99 19.50
N ARG A 123 -35.51 19.18 18.48
CA ARG A 123 -36.24 20.43 18.25
C ARG A 123 -37.67 20.16 17.79
N PRO A 124 -38.61 21.12 17.95
CA PRO A 124 -39.93 20.99 17.37
C PRO A 124 -39.88 20.81 15.85
N ASN A 125 -40.79 20.01 15.31
CA ASN A 125 -40.98 19.90 13.88
C ASN A 125 -41.67 21.17 13.35
N PRO A 126 -41.02 21.97 12.49
CA PRO A 126 -41.63 23.21 11.99
C PRO A 126 -42.84 23.00 11.07
N ASP A 127 -43.04 21.79 10.55
CA ASP A 127 -44.14 21.44 9.67
C ASP A 127 -45.39 20.97 10.46
N ASP A 128 -45.25 20.84 11.80
CA ASP A 128 -46.38 20.44 12.67
C ASP A 128 -47.01 21.67 13.31
N PRO A 129 -48.21 22.15 12.86
CA PRO A 129 -48.87 23.28 13.42
C PRO A 129 -49.36 23.04 14.87
N THR A 130 -49.42 21.78 15.32
CA THR A 130 -49.81 21.46 16.71
C THR A 130 -48.67 21.62 17.68
N GLY A 131 -47.41 21.70 17.19
CA GLY A 131 -46.20 21.83 18.00
C GLY A 131 -45.87 20.60 18.84
N LYS A 132 -46.48 19.45 18.59
CA LYS A 132 -46.33 18.22 19.41
C LYS A 132 -45.26 17.28 18.89
N SER A 133 -44.99 17.26 17.57
CA SER A 133 -43.97 16.41 17.01
C SER A 133 -42.57 17.02 17.08
N MET A 134 -41.58 16.14 17.26
CA MET A 134 -40.19 16.53 17.43
C MET A 134 -39.33 15.94 16.31
N MET A 135 -38.32 16.71 15.91
CA MET A 135 -37.23 16.24 15.06
C MET A 135 -36.20 15.54 15.93
N ARG A 136 -35.92 14.26 15.63
CA ARG A 136 -34.94 13.42 16.34
C ARG A 136 -33.95 12.80 15.38
N ARG A 137 -32.69 12.74 15.78
CA ARG A 137 -31.66 12.08 14.98
C ARG A 137 -31.98 10.58 14.86
N ILE A 138 -31.74 10.00 13.68
CA ILE A 138 -31.81 8.55 13.48
C ILE A 138 -30.71 7.86 14.34
N PRO A 139 -30.98 6.70 14.96
CA PRO A 139 -30.04 6.09 15.91
C PRO A 139 -28.81 5.47 15.24
N ASP A 140 -28.80 5.33 13.91
CA ASP A 140 -27.74 4.66 13.19
C ASP A 140 -26.45 5.49 13.13
N VAL A 141 -25.32 4.78 12.95
CA VAL A 141 -24.02 5.35 12.63
C VAL A 141 -23.60 4.92 11.24
N LEU A 142 -22.63 5.62 10.65
CA LEU A 142 -22.07 5.29 9.35
C LEU A 142 -21.32 3.96 9.37
N ASP A 143 -21.28 3.30 8.24
CA ASP A 143 -20.36 2.20 7.97
C ASP A 143 -18.91 2.67 8.08
N CYS A 144 -18.05 1.92 8.77
CA CYS A 144 -16.63 2.24 8.88
C CYS A 144 -15.93 2.35 7.51
N TRP A 145 -16.49 1.72 6.48
CA TRP A 145 -16.02 1.87 5.11
C TRP A 145 -16.37 3.21 4.48
N PHE A 146 -17.43 3.87 4.95
CA PHE A 146 -17.73 5.25 4.60
C PHE A 146 -16.69 6.19 5.21
N GLU A 147 -16.37 6.00 6.49
CA GLU A 147 -15.34 6.77 7.19
C GLU A 147 -13.98 6.61 6.50
N SER A 148 -13.54 5.38 6.23
CA SER A 148 -12.27 5.13 5.55
C SER A 148 -12.24 5.63 4.09
N GLY A 149 -13.37 5.58 3.39
CA GLY A 149 -13.51 6.11 2.03
C GLY A 149 -13.52 7.63 1.96
N SER A 150 -13.90 8.30 3.07
CA SER A 150 -13.90 9.76 3.17
C SER A 150 -12.54 10.36 3.58
N MET A 151 -11.57 9.53 3.94
CA MET A 151 -10.27 9.94 4.47
C MET A 151 -9.60 11.07 3.66
N PRO A 152 -9.56 11.05 2.31
CA PRO A 152 -8.82 12.06 1.55
C PRO A 152 -9.28 13.50 1.82
N PHE A 153 -10.56 13.72 2.04
CA PHE A 153 -11.13 15.04 2.29
C PHE A 153 -11.47 15.27 3.77
N ALA A 154 -11.85 14.23 4.51
CA ALA A 154 -12.20 14.36 5.91
C ALA A 154 -10.99 14.71 6.79
N GLN A 155 -9.80 14.16 6.50
CA GLN A 155 -8.57 14.41 7.27
C GLN A 155 -8.14 15.89 7.29
N VAL A 156 -8.52 16.65 6.28
CA VAL A 156 -8.19 18.07 6.15
C VAL A 156 -9.38 18.99 6.37
N HIS A 157 -10.53 18.44 6.78
CA HIS A 157 -11.79 19.16 7.03
C HIS A 157 -12.29 19.92 5.78
N TYR A 158 -12.05 19.36 4.58
CA TYR A 158 -12.59 19.92 3.34
C TYR A 158 -14.12 19.75 3.28
N PRO A 159 -14.91 20.73 2.79
CA PRO A 159 -14.51 21.99 2.14
C PRO A 159 -14.40 23.19 3.10
N PHE A 160 -14.46 23.02 4.41
CA PHE A 160 -14.51 24.12 5.38
C PHE A 160 -13.13 24.68 5.69
N GLU A 161 -12.08 23.84 5.63
CA GLU A 161 -10.69 24.17 5.87
C GLU A 161 -9.80 23.57 4.80
N ASN A 162 -8.57 24.08 4.67
CA ASN A 162 -7.49 23.51 3.84
C ASN A 162 -7.87 23.27 2.36
N VAL A 163 -8.75 24.11 1.79
CA VAL A 163 -9.24 23.94 0.41
C VAL A 163 -8.10 23.93 -0.61
N GLU A 164 -7.17 24.90 -0.55
CA GLU A 164 -6.04 24.98 -1.48
C GLU A 164 -5.11 23.76 -1.38
N TRP A 165 -4.87 23.29 -0.15
CA TRP A 165 -4.09 22.08 0.06
C TRP A 165 -4.78 20.88 -0.59
N PHE A 166 -6.07 20.68 -0.31
CA PHE A 166 -6.81 19.55 -0.88
C PHE A 166 -6.81 19.59 -2.40
N GLU A 167 -7.12 20.71 -3.03
CA GLU A 167 -7.20 20.83 -4.49
C GLU A 167 -5.85 20.60 -5.18
N SER A 168 -4.73 20.86 -4.49
CA SER A 168 -3.38 20.63 -5.01
C SER A 168 -2.83 19.20 -4.72
N HIS A 169 -3.46 18.43 -3.81
CA HIS A 169 -3.00 17.11 -3.39
C HIS A 169 -4.02 15.98 -3.70
N TYR A 170 -5.12 16.31 -4.34
CA TYR A 170 -6.14 15.35 -4.70
C TYR A 170 -6.35 15.31 -6.23
N PRO A 171 -6.38 14.11 -6.86
CA PRO A 171 -6.28 12.77 -6.26
C PRO A 171 -4.91 12.47 -5.66
N GLY A 172 -4.86 11.48 -4.73
CA GLY A 172 -3.57 10.99 -4.20
C GLY A 172 -2.74 10.32 -5.28
N ASP A 173 -1.41 10.46 -5.22
CA ASP A 173 -0.51 9.91 -6.25
C ASP A 173 -0.43 8.38 -6.19
N PHE A 174 -0.46 7.80 -4.99
CA PHE A 174 -0.17 6.39 -4.80
C PHE A 174 -0.89 5.80 -3.58
N ILE A 175 -1.44 4.59 -3.78
CA ILE A 175 -1.92 3.74 -2.68
C ILE A 175 -1.46 2.29 -2.87
N VAL A 176 -1.32 1.56 -1.76
CA VAL A 176 -0.96 0.14 -1.78
C VAL A 176 -1.71 -0.63 -0.69
N GLU A 177 -2.31 -1.77 -1.08
CA GLU A 177 -2.94 -2.72 -0.17
C GLU A 177 -3.14 -4.08 -0.86
N TYR A 178 -3.58 -5.09 -0.08
CA TYR A 178 -3.83 -6.42 -0.64
C TYR A 178 -5.10 -6.45 -1.50
N ILE A 179 -5.16 -7.41 -2.41
CA ILE A 179 -6.22 -7.55 -3.44
C ILE A 179 -7.65 -7.59 -2.89
N GLY A 180 -7.84 -7.94 -1.61
CA GLY A 180 -9.16 -7.91 -0.97
C GLY A 180 -9.77 -6.51 -0.91
N GLN A 181 -8.95 -5.46 -0.96
CA GLN A 181 -9.40 -4.06 -0.93
C GLN A 181 -10.08 -3.61 -2.24
N THR A 182 -10.02 -4.39 -3.29
CA THR A 182 -10.85 -4.18 -4.49
C THR A 182 -12.36 -4.23 -4.17
N ARG A 183 -12.74 -4.89 -3.06
CA ARG A 183 -14.11 -4.92 -2.50
C ARG A 183 -14.21 -4.28 -1.12
N GLY A 184 -13.25 -3.46 -0.76
CA GLY A 184 -13.15 -2.75 0.50
C GLY A 184 -12.72 -1.30 0.27
N TRP A 185 -11.54 -0.92 0.75
CA TRP A 185 -11.08 0.47 0.77
C TRP A 185 -10.94 1.09 -0.63
N PHE A 186 -10.35 0.40 -1.60
CA PHE A 186 -10.24 0.93 -2.97
C PHE A 186 -11.62 1.25 -3.56
N TYR A 187 -12.59 0.37 -3.34
CA TYR A 187 -13.95 0.55 -3.83
C TYR A 187 -14.64 1.75 -3.16
N THR A 188 -14.57 1.86 -1.84
CA THR A 188 -15.26 2.95 -1.13
C THR A 188 -14.63 4.32 -1.37
N LEU A 189 -13.29 4.38 -1.50
CA LEU A 189 -12.60 5.59 -1.99
C LEU A 189 -13.14 6.01 -3.36
N HIS A 190 -13.23 5.06 -4.29
CA HIS A 190 -13.64 5.35 -5.67
C HIS A 190 -15.12 5.74 -5.77
N VAL A 191 -16.00 5.11 -4.97
CA VAL A 191 -17.43 5.49 -4.89
C VAL A 191 -17.59 6.93 -4.43
N LEU A 192 -16.95 7.31 -3.30
CA LEU A 192 -17.08 8.66 -2.75
C LEU A 192 -16.41 9.71 -3.65
N ALA A 193 -15.25 9.40 -4.22
CA ALA A 193 -14.57 10.26 -5.18
C ALA A 193 -15.41 10.55 -6.43
N THR A 194 -15.99 9.52 -7.01
CA THR A 194 -16.88 9.67 -8.17
C THR A 194 -18.12 10.50 -7.82
N ALA A 195 -18.75 10.22 -6.67
CA ALA A 195 -19.97 10.89 -6.27
C ALA A 195 -19.79 12.38 -5.94
N LEU A 196 -18.66 12.75 -5.34
CA LEU A 196 -18.40 14.08 -4.81
C LEU A 196 -17.56 14.96 -5.73
N PHE A 197 -16.62 14.37 -6.47
CA PHE A 197 -15.60 15.14 -7.19
C PHE A 197 -15.54 14.81 -8.69
N ASP A 198 -16.26 13.80 -9.16
CA ASP A 198 -16.25 13.33 -10.55
C ASP A 198 -14.82 13.02 -11.09
N ARG A 199 -13.94 12.53 -10.22
CA ARG A 199 -12.56 12.14 -10.52
C ARG A 199 -12.12 10.95 -9.65
N PRO A 200 -11.05 10.20 -10.00
CA PRO A 200 -10.51 9.14 -9.16
C PRO A 200 -10.05 9.66 -7.79
N ALA A 201 -10.00 8.80 -6.78
CA ALA A 201 -9.42 9.15 -5.48
C ALA A 201 -7.89 9.06 -5.46
N PHE A 202 -7.31 8.31 -6.39
CA PHE A 202 -5.88 8.06 -6.52
C PHE A 202 -5.51 7.80 -7.99
N THR A 203 -4.26 8.08 -8.36
CA THR A 203 -3.78 7.90 -9.73
C THR A 203 -3.07 6.57 -9.94
N SER A 204 -2.40 6.02 -8.90
CA SER A 204 -1.69 4.75 -8.98
C SER A 204 -2.04 3.83 -7.82
N CYS A 205 -2.18 2.54 -8.10
CA CYS A 205 -2.49 1.52 -7.09
C CYS A 205 -1.66 0.26 -7.27
N VAL A 206 -0.87 -0.08 -6.27
CA VAL A 206 -0.24 -1.41 -6.17
C VAL A 206 -1.14 -2.31 -5.33
N SER A 207 -1.65 -3.37 -5.95
CA SER A 207 -2.55 -4.33 -5.29
C SER A 207 -1.86 -5.69 -5.18
N HIS A 208 -1.30 -5.97 -4.02
CA HIS A 208 -0.58 -7.21 -3.77
C HIS A 208 -1.51 -8.39 -3.42
N GLY A 209 -0.97 -9.61 -3.48
CA GLY A 209 -1.67 -10.85 -3.13
C GLY A 209 -1.81 -11.07 -1.63
N ILE A 210 -2.14 -12.30 -1.24
CA ILE A 210 -2.43 -12.66 0.14
C ILE A 210 -1.22 -13.35 0.78
N LEU A 211 -0.84 -12.92 1.98
CA LEU A 211 0.13 -13.62 2.82
C LEU A 211 -0.54 -14.78 3.55
N LEU A 212 0.05 -15.96 3.44
CA LEU A 212 -0.40 -17.19 4.06
C LEU A 212 0.59 -17.64 5.13
N GLY A 213 0.07 -18.21 6.20
CA GLY A 213 0.88 -18.86 7.21
C GLY A 213 1.45 -20.21 6.73
N ASN A 214 2.26 -20.85 7.57
CA ASN A 214 2.85 -22.18 7.30
C ASN A 214 1.81 -23.28 7.05
N ASP A 215 0.57 -23.05 7.53
CA ASP A 215 -0.58 -23.94 7.35
C ASP A 215 -1.32 -23.70 6.02
N GLY A 216 -0.86 -22.75 5.21
CA GLY A 216 -1.51 -22.35 3.96
C GLY A 216 -2.78 -21.54 4.13
N ALA A 217 -3.21 -21.25 5.37
CA ALA A 217 -4.34 -20.37 5.64
C ALA A 217 -3.92 -18.89 5.62
N LYS A 218 -4.87 -17.97 5.36
CA LYS A 218 -4.59 -16.54 5.46
C LYS A 218 -4.07 -16.21 6.85
N MET A 219 -2.99 -15.44 6.93
CA MET A 219 -2.45 -14.97 8.19
C MET A 219 -3.48 -14.20 9.01
N SER A 220 -3.61 -14.52 10.28
CA SER A 220 -4.49 -13.81 11.19
C SER A 220 -3.97 -13.80 12.62
N LYS A 221 -4.26 -12.71 13.35
CA LYS A 221 -3.92 -12.56 14.76
C LYS A 221 -4.57 -13.66 15.63
N SER A 222 -5.77 -14.13 15.26
CA SER A 222 -6.49 -15.17 15.99
C SER A 222 -5.87 -16.56 15.80
N LEU A 223 -5.29 -16.85 14.64
CA LEU A 223 -4.64 -18.13 14.36
C LEU A 223 -3.18 -18.14 14.80
N ARG A 224 -2.53 -16.98 14.91
CA ARG A 224 -1.09 -16.84 15.21
C ARG A 224 -0.21 -17.72 14.31
N ASN A 225 -0.60 -17.81 13.03
CA ASN A 225 0.00 -18.71 12.04
C ASN A 225 1.10 -18.04 11.20
N TYR A 226 1.81 -17.07 11.78
CA TYR A 226 2.92 -16.36 11.16
C TYR A 226 4.07 -16.16 12.16
N PRO A 227 5.32 -16.01 11.67
CA PRO A 227 6.46 -15.70 12.52
C PRO A 227 6.26 -14.38 13.28
N ASP A 228 6.76 -14.30 14.52
CA ASP A 228 6.84 -13.04 15.23
C ASP A 228 7.82 -12.11 14.52
N VAL A 229 7.34 -10.91 14.15
CA VAL A 229 8.10 -9.96 13.33
C VAL A 229 9.35 -9.47 14.06
N SER A 230 9.26 -9.21 15.39
CA SER A 230 10.39 -8.77 16.19
C SER A 230 11.49 -9.84 16.22
N MET A 231 11.10 -11.11 16.42
CA MET A 231 12.07 -12.22 16.38
C MET A 231 12.76 -12.38 15.03
N VAL A 232 12.03 -12.13 13.93
CA VAL A 232 12.63 -12.16 12.58
C VAL A 232 13.61 -11.01 12.40
N PHE A 233 13.26 -9.80 12.85
CA PHE A 233 14.14 -8.64 12.76
C PHE A 233 15.42 -8.82 13.58
N ASP A 234 15.32 -9.35 14.79
CA ASP A 234 16.48 -9.60 15.66
C ASP A 234 17.41 -10.68 15.09
N ARG A 235 16.85 -11.69 14.41
CA ARG A 235 17.62 -12.84 13.91
C ARG A 235 18.17 -12.64 12.50
N ASP A 236 17.36 -12.15 11.57
CA ASP A 236 17.64 -12.13 10.13
C ASP A 236 17.77 -10.69 9.57
N GLY A 237 17.33 -9.68 10.32
CA GLY A 237 17.32 -8.29 9.93
C GLY A 237 16.06 -7.85 9.17
N ALA A 238 15.73 -6.57 9.26
CA ALA A 238 14.55 -6.01 8.59
C ALA A 238 14.68 -6.06 7.05
N ASP A 239 15.88 -5.85 6.50
CA ASP A 239 16.11 -5.92 5.06
C ASP A 239 15.88 -7.31 4.48
N ALA A 240 16.14 -8.36 5.23
CA ALA A 240 15.83 -9.74 4.81
C ALA A 240 14.32 -9.94 4.64
N MET A 241 13.53 -9.45 5.58
CA MET A 241 12.06 -9.51 5.49
C MET A 241 11.54 -8.64 4.34
N ARG A 242 12.04 -7.40 4.21
CA ARG A 242 11.67 -6.49 3.11
C ARG A 242 11.93 -7.13 1.76
N TRP A 243 13.16 -7.59 1.54
CA TRP A 243 13.54 -8.22 0.28
C TRP A 243 12.72 -9.49 -0.02
N PHE A 244 12.51 -10.34 0.98
CA PHE A 244 11.68 -11.53 0.84
C PHE A 244 10.26 -11.19 0.34
N LEU A 245 9.62 -10.18 0.92
CA LEU A 245 8.27 -9.76 0.53
C LEU A 245 8.26 -9.10 -0.86
N LEU A 246 9.20 -8.18 -1.12
CA LEU A 246 9.25 -7.39 -2.35
C LEU A 246 9.64 -8.24 -3.57
N SER A 247 10.50 -9.26 -3.40
CA SER A 247 10.94 -10.15 -4.49
C SER A 247 9.95 -11.28 -4.80
N ALA A 248 8.90 -11.44 -3.99
CA ALA A 248 7.99 -12.57 -4.08
C ALA A 248 6.82 -12.34 -5.06
N PRO A 249 6.19 -13.41 -5.57
CA PRO A 249 5.01 -13.33 -6.44
C PRO A 249 3.83 -12.55 -5.83
N VAL A 250 3.82 -12.33 -4.52
CA VAL A 250 2.77 -11.57 -3.83
C VAL A 250 2.66 -10.15 -4.36
N MET A 251 3.77 -9.54 -4.77
CA MET A 251 3.77 -8.21 -5.38
C MET A 251 3.08 -8.16 -6.76
N ARG A 252 2.93 -9.31 -7.42
CA ARG A 252 2.20 -9.47 -8.70
C ARG A 252 0.81 -10.09 -8.52
N GLY A 253 0.23 -9.98 -7.32
CA GLY A 253 -1.12 -10.48 -6.99
C GLY A 253 -1.19 -11.97 -6.65
N GLY A 254 -0.09 -12.72 -6.66
CA GLY A 254 -0.01 -14.12 -6.22
C GLY A 254 -0.05 -14.25 -4.70
N ASN A 255 -0.34 -15.46 -4.21
CA ASN A 255 -0.25 -15.74 -2.77
C ASN A 255 1.19 -16.10 -2.37
N LEU A 256 1.57 -15.79 -1.13
CA LEU A 256 2.89 -16.09 -0.58
C LEU A 256 2.75 -16.78 0.77
N VAL A 257 3.33 -17.98 0.90
CA VAL A 257 3.51 -18.64 2.20
C VAL A 257 4.78 -18.10 2.86
N VAL A 258 4.62 -17.46 4.02
CA VAL A 258 5.73 -16.88 4.78
C VAL A 258 6.33 -17.93 5.71
N THR A 259 7.62 -18.23 5.52
CA THR A 259 8.35 -19.18 6.36
C THR A 259 9.69 -18.59 6.81
N ASP A 260 10.13 -18.95 8.01
CA ASP A 260 11.46 -18.57 8.52
C ASP A 260 12.60 -18.98 7.58
N LYS A 261 12.46 -20.15 6.97
CA LYS A 261 13.46 -20.64 6.01
C LYS A 261 13.58 -19.75 4.79
N ALA A 262 12.45 -19.36 4.19
CA ALA A 262 12.44 -18.53 3.00
C ALA A 262 13.03 -17.14 3.25
N ILE A 263 12.72 -16.53 4.41
CA ILE A 263 13.32 -15.24 4.82
C ILE A 263 14.84 -15.38 4.97
N ARG A 264 15.30 -16.44 5.64
CA ARG A 264 16.74 -16.72 5.86
C ARG A 264 17.48 -17.04 4.56
N ASP A 265 16.82 -17.67 3.60
CA ASP A 265 17.40 -17.91 2.27
C ASP A 265 17.68 -16.59 1.52
N THR A 266 16.88 -15.55 1.75
CA THR A 266 17.13 -14.18 1.23
C THR A 266 18.45 -13.61 1.75
N VAL A 267 18.75 -13.76 3.04
CA VAL A 267 20.05 -13.31 3.60
C VAL A 267 21.21 -13.94 2.85
N ARG A 268 21.13 -15.23 2.57
CA ARG A 268 22.19 -15.98 1.87
C ARG A 268 22.33 -15.59 0.40
N GLN A 269 21.22 -15.30 -0.27
CA GLN A 269 21.20 -15.07 -1.71
C GLN A 269 21.48 -13.62 -2.09
N VAL A 270 21.25 -12.65 -1.20
CA VAL A 270 21.33 -11.22 -1.51
C VAL A 270 22.19 -10.47 -0.50
N VAL A 271 21.84 -10.49 0.78
CA VAL A 271 22.51 -9.66 1.79
C VAL A 271 23.97 -10.05 1.97
N LEU A 272 24.24 -11.35 2.14
CA LEU A 272 25.61 -11.85 2.32
C LEU A 272 26.49 -11.66 1.08
N PRO A 273 26.05 -11.94 -0.18
CA PRO A 273 26.85 -11.62 -1.35
C PRO A 273 27.22 -10.16 -1.48
N LEU A 274 26.28 -9.24 -1.22
CA LEU A 274 26.54 -7.80 -1.20
C LEU A 274 27.56 -7.44 -0.13
N TRP A 275 27.31 -7.84 1.13
CA TRP A 275 28.19 -7.61 2.27
C TRP A 275 29.59 -8.16 2.05
N ASN A 276 29.74 -9.39 1.58
CA ASN A 276 31.01 -10.02 1.32
C ASN A 276 31.79 -9.32 0.19
N THR A 277 31.10 -8.75 -0.80
CA THR A 277 31.72 -7.95 -1.86
C THR A 277 32.31 -6.67 -1.30
N TRP A 278 31.55 -5.95 -0.47
CA TRP A 278 32.03 -4.76 0.23
C TRP A 278 33.19 -5.08 1.18
N TYR A 279 33.05 -6.14 1.99
CA TYR A 279 34.12 -6.59 2.90
C TYR A 279 35.40 -6.95 2.16
N PHE A 280 35.28 -7.64 1.03
CA PHE A 280 36.42 -7.94 0.15
C PHE A 280 37.08 -6.65 -0.34
N PHE A 281 36.30 -5.70 -0.83
CA PHE A 281 36.83 -4.39 -1.25
C PHE A 281 37.57 -3.69 -0.10
N ALA A 282 36.93 -3.52 1.03
CA ALA A 282 37.51 -2.82 2.19
C ALA A 282 38.80 -3.50 2.71
N LEU A 283 38.81 -4.85 2.74
CA LEU A 283 39.96 -5.61 3.19
C LEU A 283 41.19 -5.39 2.30
N TYR A 284 41.02 -5.50 1.00
CA TYR A 284 42.16 -5.35 0.07
C TYR A 284 42.53 -3.88 -0.16
N ALA A 285 41.61 -2.97 -0.23
CA ALA A 285 41.87 -1.52 -0.32
C ALA A 285 42.66 -1.03 0.90
N GLY A 286 42.32 -1.53 2.09
CA GLY A 286 43.07 -1.21 3.34
C GLY A 286 44.52 -1.70 3.36
N GLN A 287 44.91 -2.59 2.45
CA GLN A 287 46.27 -3.13 2.34
C GLN A 287 47.12 -2.46 1.25
N VAL A 288 46.55 -1.55 0.48
CA VAL A 288 47.28 -0.87 -0.63
C VAL A 288 48.08 0.32 -0.05
N GLY A 289 49.40 0.24 -0.11
CA GLY A 289 50.29 1.26 0.43
C GLY A 289 50.29 1.33 1.99
N GLU A 290 50.83 2.39 2.54
CA GLU A 290 50.92 2.60 3.99
C GLU A 290 49.60 3.09 4.63
N THR A 291 48.73 3.75 3.85
CA THR A 291 47.52 4.43 4.33
C THR A 291 46.22 3.81 3.81
N GLY A 292 46.30 2.74 3.04
CA GLY A 292 45.15 2.20 2.30
C GLY A 292 44.85 3.00 1.00
N TYR A 293 43.97 2.43 0.17
CA TYR A 293 43.55 3.03 -1.09
C TYR A 293 42.14 3.63 -0.95
N VAL A 294 42.01 4.91 -1.25
CA VAL A 294 40.74 5.64 -1.30
C VAL A 294 40.51 6.07 -2.75
N THR A 295 39.29 5.95 -3.24
CA THR A 295 38.96 6.27 -4.61
C THR A 295 37.56 6.87 -4.72
N ASP A 296 37.39 7.83 -5.65
CA ASP A 296 36.08 8.35 -6.05
C ASP A 296 35.42 7.44 -7.12
N GLY A 297 36.12 6.41 -7.56
CA GLY A 297 35.63 5.47 -8.58
C GLY A 297 35.83 5.97 -10.00
N VAL A 298 34.99 5.47 -10.92
CA VAL A 298 35.00 5.73 -12.36
C VAL A 298 33.70 6.45 -12.73
N ASP A 299 33.79 7.46 -13.59
CA ASP A 299 32.62 8.12 -14.15
C ASP A 299 31.96 7.22 -15.21
N LEU A 300 30.76 6.74 -14.95
CA LEU A 300 30.01 5.86 -15.87
C LEU A 300 29.50 6.58 -17.12
N ASP A 301 29.42 7.91 -17.12
CA ASP A 301 28.96 8.68 -18.26
C ASP A 301 30.11 9.04 -19.24
N ASP A 302 31.36 8.77 -18.85
CA ASP A 302 32.51 8.90 -19.76
C ASP A 302 32.50 7.80 -20.81
N ALA A 303 31.98 8.11 -22.00
CA ALA A 303 31.93 7.18 -23.11
C ALA A 303 33.32 6.67 -23.57
N SER A 304 34.43 7.35 -23.24
CA SER A 304 35.79 6.92 -23.57
C SER A 304 36.21 5.66 -22.84
N LEU A 305 35.64 5.40 -21.63
CA LEU A 305 35.90 4.21 -20.84
C LEU A 305 35.55 2.90 -21.57
N PHE A 306 34.52 2.95 -22.40
CA PHE A 306 34.00 1.80 -23.15
C PHE A 306 34.68 1.62 -24.51
N ALA A 307 35.47 2.60 -24.94
CA ALA A 307 36.23 2.50 -26.20
C ALA A 307 37.29 1.39 -26.10
N LYS A 308 37.50 0.63 -27.18
CA LYS A 308 38.51 -0.47 -27.28
C LYS A 308 39.93 -0.06 -26.87
N ARG A 309 40.25 1.25 -26.87
CA ARG A 309 41.56 1.83 -26.53
C ARG A 309 41.58 2.57 -25.17
N GLY A 310 40.46 2.66 -24.46
CA GLY A 310 40.44 3.25 -23.13
C GLY A 310 41.11 2.32 -22.12
N GLY A 311 42.11 2.70 -21.39
CA GLY A 311 43.07 1.95 -20.59
C GLY A 311 42.52 0.95 -19.51
N LEU A 312 41.19 0.73 -19.44
CA LEU A 312 40.58 -0.22 -18.54
C LEU A 312 40.72 -1.67 -19.02
N HIS A 313 40.93 -2.57 -18.07
CA HIS A 313 40.90 -4.01 -18.34
C HIS A 313 39.54 -4.47 -18.88
N VAL A 314 39.52 -5.50 -19.70
CA VAL A 314 38.29 -6.00 -20.35
C VAL A 314 37.18 -6.36 -19.34
N MET A 315 37.56 -6.89 -18.18
CA MET A 315 36.61 -7.25 -17.12
C MET A 315 36.03 -6.02 -16.44
N ASP A 316 36.80 -4.92 -16.30
CA ASP A 316 36.29 -3.65 -15.75
C ASP A 316 35.26 -3.03 -16.68
N ARG A 317 35.57 -2.95 -17.98
CA ARG A 317 34.60 -2.48 -18.98
C ARG A 317 33.33 -3.32 -18.98
N TYR A 318 33.47 -4.63 -18.86
CA TYR A 318 32.30 -5.52 -18.80
C TYR A 318 31.44 -5.26 -17.59
N VAL A 319 32.01 -5.25 -16.37
CA VAL A 319 31.20 -5.06 -15.14
C VAL A 319 30.63 -3.65 -15.06
N LEU A 320 31.34 -2.60 -15.51
CA LEU A 320 30.83 -1.22 -15.55
C LEU A 320 29.67 -1.10 -16.54
N ALA A 321 29.75 -1.72 -17.72
CA ALA A 321 28.62 -1.76 -18.67
C ALA A 321 27.41 -2.46 -18.06
N ARG A 322 27.62 -3.60 -17.37
CA ARG A 322 26.55 -4.32 -16.66
C ARG A 322 25.96 -3.50 -15.50
N THR A 323 26.77 -2.67 -14.85
CA THR A 323 26.32 -1.76 -13.77
C THR A 323 25.42 -0.65 -14.33
N LYS A 324 25.79 -0.09 -15.49
CA LYS A 324 24.93 0.88 -16.18
C LYS A 324 23.59 0.25 -16.60
N ASP A 325 23.63 -0.91 -17.26
CA ASP A 325 22.42 -1.66 -17.62
C ASP A 325 21.54 -1.96 -16.40
N LEU A 326 22.15 -2.29 -15.24
CA LEU A 326 21.45 -2.53 -13.97
C LEU A 326 20.67 -1.27 -13.55
N ALA A 327 21.36 -0.12 -13.47
CA ALA A 327 20.74 1.13 -13.03
C ALA A 327 19.56 1.53 -13.93
N GLU A 328 19.76 1.53 -15.26
CA GLU A 328 18.71 1.87 -16.22
C GLU A 328 17.52 0.89 -16.17
N THR A 329 17.80 -0.42 -16.10
CA THR A 329 16.75 -1.46 -16.06
C THR A 329 15.93 -1.37 -14.77
N VAL A 330 16.60 -1.23 -13.62
CA VAL A 330 15.91 -1.15 -12.32
C VAL A 330 15.10 0.13 -12.20
N ALA A 331 15.62 1.27 -12.69
CA ALA A 331 14.87 2.52 -12.72
C ALA A 331 13.56 2.36 -13.51
N ALA A 332 13.63 1.83 -14.74
CA ALA A 332 12.44 1.59 -15.56
C ALA A 332 11.45 0.60 -14.91
N GLN A 333 11.95 -0.45 -14.23
CA GLN A 333 11.11 -1.41 -13.52
C GLN A 333 10.43 -0.77 -12.30
N MET A 334 11.14 0.06 -11.55
CA MET A 334 10.59 0.77 -10.38
C MET A 334 9.57 1.83 -10.79
N ASP A 335 9.83 2.58 -11.87
CA ASP A 335 8.87 3.55 -12.43
C ASP A 335 7.56 2.88 -12.86
N GLY A 336 7.66 1.63 -13.36
CA GLY A 336 6.50 0.80 -13.71
C GLY A 336 5.94 -0.02 -12.56
N TYR A 337 6.39 0.17 -11.31
CA TYR A 337 6.04 -0.63 -10.13
C TYR A 337 6.32 -2.15 -10.27
N ASP A 338 7.21 -2.57 -11.18
CA ASP A 338 7.66 -3.97 -11.28
C ASP A 338 8.77 -4.28 -10.25
N ILE A 339 8.43 -4.15 -8.98
CA ILE A 339 9.35 -4.31 -7.84
C ILE A 339 9.97 -5.71 -7.84
N THR A 340 9.17 -6.74 -8.13
CA THR A 340 9.67 -8.12 -8.22
C THR A 340 10.69 -8.29 -9.34
N GLY A 341 10.48 -7.64 -10.48
CA GLY A 341 11.44 -7.60 -11.59
C GLY A 341 12.73 -6.92 -11.18
N ALA A 342 12.67 -5.76 -10.52
CA ALA A 342 13.82 -5.04 -10.00
C ALA A 342 14.66 -5.92 -9.05
N CYS A 343 14.01 -6.59 -8.09
CA CYS A 343 14.70 -7.54 -7.20
C CYS A 343 15.39 -8.68 -7.96
N ALA A 344 14.76 -9.22 -9.01
CA ALA A 344 15.36 -10.28 -9.83
C ALA A 344 16.59 -9.78 -10.60
N THR A 345 16.48 -8.61 -11.24
CA THR A 345 17.59 -7.97 -11.97
C THR A 345 18.81 -7.72 -11.08
N ILE A 346 18.59 -7.23 -9.85
CA ILE A 346 19.66 -7.01 -8.87
C ILE A 346 20.30 -8.33 -8.44
N ARG A 347 19.50 -9.35 -8.15
CA ARG A 347 20.03 -10.66 -7.76
C ARG A 347 20.89 -11.29 -8.85
N ASP A 348 20.45 -11.23 -10.09
CA ASP A 348 21.20 -11.75 -11.25
C ASP A 348 22.50 -10.97 -11.47
N PHE A 349 22.49 -9.65 -11.21
CA PHE A 349 23.70 -8.84 -11.21
C PHE A 349 24.67 -9.21 -10.08
N LEU A 350 24.18 -9.46 -8.86
CA LEU A 350 25.01 -9.92 -7.73
C LEU A 350 25.69 -11.24 -8.05
N ASP A 351 25.05 -12.14 -8.76
CA ASP A 351 25.67 -13.41 -9.20
C ASP A 351 26.82 -13.13 -10.19
N VAL A 352 26.62 -12.27 -11.17
CA VAL A 352 27.67 -11.84 -12.10
C VAL A 352 28.84 -11.17 -11.37
N LEU A 353 28.55 -10.29 -10.42
CA LEU A 353 29.55 -9.55 -9.65
C LEU A 353 30.43 -10.50 -8.83
N THR A 354 29.80 -11.41 -8.07
CA THR A 354 30.50 -12.27 -7.11
C THR A 354 31.14 -13.48 -7.76
N ASN A 355 30.40 -14.23 -8.60
CA ASN A 355 30.83 -15.50 -9.16
C ASN A 355 31.62 -15.37 -10.45
N TRP A 356 31.54 -14.21 -11.12
CA TRP A 356 32.32 -13.97 -12.34
C TRP A 356 33.36 -12.87 -12.12
N TYR A 357 32.98 -11.61 -11.92
CA TYR A 357 33.91 -10.48 -11.89
C TYR A 357 34.95 -10.61 -10.77
N LEU A 358 34.51 -10.74 -9.51
CA LEU A 358 35.45 -10.86 -8.38
C LEU A 358 36.32 -12.12 -8.49
N ARG A 359 35.73 -13.23 -8.92
CA ARG A 359 36.47 -14.49 -9.04
C ARG A 359 37.58 -14.42 -10.10
N THR A 360 37.29 -13.84 -11.25
CA THR A 360 38.24 -13.72 -12.36
C THR A 360 39.24 -12.58 -12.18
N SER A 361 38.92 -11.54 -11.39
CA SER A 361 39.75 -10.40 -11.14
C SER A 361 40.52 -10.45 -9.80
N ARG A 362 40.39 -11.54 -9.02
CA ARG A 362 40.92 -11.63 -7.65
C ARG A 362 42.42 -11.32 -7.56
N GLN A 363 43.22 -11.80 -8.52
CA GLN A 363 44.67 -11.60 -8.55
C GLN A 363 45.01 -10.11 -8.67
N ARG A 364 44.24 -9.32 -9.42
CA ARG A 364 44.43 -7.90 -9.63
C ARG A 364 44.28 -7.10 -8.32
N PHE A 365 43.32 -7.49 -7.47
CA PHE A 365 43.17 -6.90 -6.12
C PHE A 365 44.34 -7.27 -5.20
N THR A 366 44.83 -8.51 -5.28
CA THR A 366 45.99 -8.98 -4.52
C THR A 366 47.26 -8.22 -4.95
N ASP A 367 47.39 -7.92 -6.24
CA ASP A 367 48.53 -7.20 -6.82
C ASP A 367 48.45 -5.67 -6.61
N GLY A 368 47.36 -5.17 -6.00
CA GLY A 368 47.14 -3.75 -5.73
C GLY A 368 46.84 -2.91 -6.95
N GLU A 369 46.22 -3.47 -7.99
CA GLU A 369 45.90 -2.77 -9.23
C GLU A 369 44.78 -1.76 -9.01
N THR A 370 45.09 -0.46 -9.02
CA THR A 370 44.16 0.64 -8.68
C THR A 370 42.92 0.69 -9.54
N ALA A 371 43.04 0.38 -10.84
CA ALA A 371 41.89 0.34 -11.75
C ALA A 371 40.82 -0.71 -11.35
N ALA A 372 41.22 -1.81 -10.70
CA ALA A 372 40.27 -2.79 -10.18
C ALA A 372 39.52 -2.26 -8.96
N PHE A 373 40.19 -1.51 -8.09
CA PHE A 373 39.54 -0.86 -6.94
C PHE A 373 38.60 0.27 -7.38
N ASP A 374 39.01 1.14 -8.32
CA ASP A 374 38.17 2.19 -8.86
C ASP A 374 36.87 1.62 -9.45
N THR A 375 37.02 0.55 -10.21
CA THR A 375 35.90 -0.18 -10.82
C THR A 375 34.95 -0.72 -9.75
N LEU A 376 35.50 -1.45 -8.75
CA LEU A 376 34.66 -2.08 -7.73
C LEU A 376 33.98 -1.06 -6.82
N ALA A 377 34.66 0.05 -6.50
CA ALA A 377 34.08 1.18 -5.76
C ALA A 377 32.86 1.76 -6.48
N THR A 378 33.00 1.99 -7.81
CA THR A 378 31.87 2.48 -8.63
C THR A 378 30.72 1.49 -8.64
N VAL A 379 31.01 0.20 -8.81
CA VAL A 379 29.98 -0.86 -8.81
C VAL A 379 29.24 -0.90 -7.47
N LEU A 380 29.96 -0.85 -6.35
CA LEU A 380 29.36 -0.87 -5.01
C LEU A 380 28.50 0.38 -4.76
N ARG A 381 28.99 1.57 -5.14
CA ARG A 381 28.23 2.82 -5.01
C ARG A 381 26.90 2.74 -5.76
N VAL A 382 26.91 2.42 -7.04
CA VAL A 382 25.68 2.33 -7.84
C VAL A 382 24.76 1.21 -7.34
N LEU A 383 25.33 0.08 -6.93
CA LEU A 383 24.54 -1.04 -6.39
C LEU A 383 23.83 -0.66 -5.10
N THR A 384 24.49 0.07 -4.19
CA THR A 384 23.86 0.54 -2.94
C THR A 384 22.78 1.58 -3.20
N GLU A 385 22.98 2.51 -4.15
CA GLU A 385 21.97 3.48 -4.59
C GLU A 385 20.73 2.77 -5.14
N VAL A 386 20.92 1.82 -6.05
CA VAL A 386 19.84 1.04 -6.68
C VAL A 386 19.10 0.16 -5.66
N MET A 387 19.80 -0.37 -4.66
CA MET A 387 19.21 -1.22 -3.61
C MET A 387 18.58 -0.43 -2.45
N ALA A 388 18.88 0.85 -2.29
CA ALA A 388 18.43 1.65 -1.15
C ALA A 388 16.91 1.60 -0.91
N PRO A 389 16.01 1.71 -1.91
CA PRO A 389 14.58 1.61 -1.67
C PRO A 389 14.11 0.19 -1.29
N LEU A 390 14.89 -0.85 -1.58
CA LEU A 390 14.53 -2.25 -1.38
C LEU A 390 15.14 -2.83 -0.09
N ALA A 391 16.41 -2.52 0.19
CA ALA A 391 17.17 -2.97 1.36
C ALA A 391 17.97 -1.80 1.97
N PRO A 392 17.28 -0.81 2.59
CA PRO A 392 17.88 0.47 2.98
C PRO A 392 18.98 0.36 4.02
N LEU A 393 18.87 -0.57 4.97
CA LEU A 393 19.79 -0.60 6.12
C LEU A 393 21.18 -1.13 5.72
N VAL A 394 21.22 -2.21 4.96
CA VAL A 394 22.50 -2.76 4.47
C VAL A 394 23.12 -1.86 3.41
N SER A 395 22.31 -1.21 2.58
CA SER A 395 22.79 -0.25 1.59
C SER A 395 23.42 0.98 2.23
N GLU A 396 22.80 1.55 3.25
CA GLU A 396 23.32 2.68 4.01
C GLU A 396 24.61 2.33 4.77
N GLU A 397 24.67 1.13 5.37
CA GLU A 397 25.88 0.69 6.10
C GLU A 397 27.10 0.51 5.17
N ILE A 398 26.87 0.09 3.93
CA ILE A 398 27.93 -0.04 2.93
C ILE A 398 28.32 1.31 2.32
N TRP A 399 27.34 2.21 2.19
CA TRP A 399 27.54 3.55 1.62
C TRP A 399 28.46 4.43 2.48
N ARG A 400 28.34 4.32 3.81
CA ARG A 400 29.19 5.04 4.79
C ARG A 400 30.64 4.58 4.77
#